data_dcc944c92fa74459199ea38a1c909a5a
#
_entry.id   dcc944c92fa74459199ea38a1c909a5a
#
_cell.length_a   1.000
_cell.length_b   1.000
_cell.length_c   1.000
_cell.angle_alpha   90.00
_cell.angle_beta   90.00
_cell.angle_gamma   90.00
#
_symmetry.space_group_name_H-M   'P 1'
#
loop_
_entity.id
_entity.type
_entity.pdbx_description
1 polymer ?
#
loop_
_entity_poly.entity_id
_entity_poly.type
_entity_poly.pdbx_seq_one_letter_code
_entity_poly.pdbx_strand_id
1 'polypeptide(L)'
;ISAAITGSLALTGCGAQGAEPENSAAAADVVEAGPISVTDPWIKAVDIDKNDHGMTGAFGTIKNNTDAEVNIIGAKAEVAGMVELHETIVEADGSSMMQEIEGGFKIPAGGTLELKPGDNHIMLMHLQKSLMPGDEVKITIEFADGTTADVTFEVKEYTGGKETYAPDGSMGNNPHGGMDHSGHGDHGDDAG
;
A
#
# COMPACT_ATOMS: atom_id res chain seq x y z
N ILE A 1 50.08 24.57 53.65
CA ILE A 1 51.02 25.62 53.30
C ILE A 1 51.10 25.70 51.78
N SER A 2 50.80 26.92 51.26
CA SER A 2 51.16 27.56 49.98
C SER A 2 50.62 26.87 48.68
N ALA A 3 49.73 27.47 47.99
CA ALA A 3 49.68 28.76 47.27
C ALA A 3 50.34 28.72 45.90
N ALA A 4 49.62 29.22 44.96
CA ALA A 4 49.88 30.11 43.82
C ALA A 4 49.46 29.47 42.47
N ILE A 5 48.46 29.98 41.79
CA ILE A 5 48.30 31.22 41.03
C ILE A 5 48.71 31.09 39.56
N THR A 6 47.74 31.47 38.74
CA THR A 6 47.73 32.14 37.42
C THR A 6 47.94 31.37 36.13
N GLY A 7 47.06 31.73 35.23
CA GLY A 7 47.28 31.66 33.79
C GLY A 7 46.05 31.66 32.93
N SER A 8 45.37 32.83 32.84
CA SER A 8 44.38 33.08 31.76
C SER A 8 45.08 33.15 30.40
N LEU A 9 44.54 32.49 29.43
CA LEU A 9 44.66 32.93 28.02
C LEU A 9 43.36 32.61 27.28
N ALA A 10 42.61 33.65 26.96
CA ALA A 10 41.53 33.63 26.03
C ALA A 10 42.10 33.60 24.60
N LEU A 11 41.68 32.62 23.83
CA LEU A 11 41.75 32.68 22.36
C LEU A 11 40.33 32.59 21.83
N THR A 12 39.82 33.74 21.37
CA THR A 12 38.66 33.85 20.49
C THR A 12 39.02 33.31 19.11
N GLY A 13 38.53 32.12 18.80
CA GLY A 13 38.53 31.56 17.46
C GLY A 13 37.11 31.62 16.90
N CYS A 14 36.79 32.60 16.04
CA CYS A 14 35.63 32.55 15.16
C CYS A 14 35.87 31.46 14.12
N GLY A 15 35.34 30.28 14.35
CA GLY A 15 35.17 29.24 13.34
C GLY A 15 33.77 29.37 12.75
N ALA A 16 33.66 29.78 11.49
CA ALA A 16 32.45 29.66 10.71
C ALA A 16 32.11 28.18 10.60
N GLN A 17 31.11 27.72 11.33
CA GLN A 17 30.49 26.43 11.13
C GLN A 17 29.68 26.55 9.86
N GLY A 18 30.20 25.93 8.79
CA GLY A 18 29.41 25.58 7.62
C GLY A 18 28.27 24.65 8.10
N ALA A 19 27.06 25.10 7.97
CA ALA A 19 25.90 24.23 8.11
C ALA A 19 25.97 23.22 6.97
N GLU A 20 26.36 21.99 7.29
CA GLU A 20 26.07 20.84 6.44
C GLU A 20 24.54 20.74 6.37
N PRO A 21 23.96 20.57 5.18
CA PRO A 21 22.54 20.26 5.10
C PRO A 21 22.36 18.89 5.77
N GLU A 22 21.77 18.89 6.96
CA GLU A 22 21.21 17.66 7.52
C GLU A 22 20.20 17.15 6.51
N ASN A 23 20.61 16.13 5.76
CA ASN A 23 19.70 15.30 4.99
C ASN A 23 18.89 14.53 6.02
N SER A 24 17.84 15.18 6.54
CA SER A 24 16.80 14.54 7.33
C SER A 24 16.05 13.62 6.35
N ALA A 25 16.58 12.41 6.14
CA ALA A 25 15.74 11.31 5.69
C ALA A 25 14.61 11.22 6.71
N ALA A 26 13.38 11.54 6.29
CA ALA A 26 12.20 11.35 7.11
C ALA A 26 12.28 9.92 7.66
N ALA A 27 12.28 9.77 8.98
CA ALA A 27 12.27 8.46 9.60
C ALA A 27 11.02 7.75 9.08
N ALA A 28 11.22 6.54 8.54
CA ALA A 28 10.12 5.71 8.09
C ALA A 28 9.14 5.52 9.25
N ASP A 29 7.85 5.69 9.00
CA ASP A 29 6.82 5.44 10.01
C ASP A 29 6.75 3.95 10.28
N VAL A 30 6.99 3.53 11.53
CA VAL A 30 6.98 2.12 11.95
C VAL A 30 5.91 1.91 13.00
N VAL A 31 4.92 1.09 12.67
CA VAL A 31 3.84 0.70 13.56
C VAL A 31 4.12 -0.70 14.11
N GLU A 32 4.31 -0.81 15.43
CA GLU A 32 4.43 -2.10 16.13
C GLU A 32 3.06 -2.71 16.34
N ALA A 33 2.88 -3.97 15.94
CA ALA A 33 1.60 -4.66 15.96
C ALA A 33 1.76 -6.14 16.31
N GLY A 34 1.78 -6.46 17.60
CA GLY A 34 1.90 -7.83 18.09
C GLY A 34 3.20 -8.52 17.63
N PRO A 35 3.11 -9.63 16.87
CA PRO A 35 4.30 -10.36 16.41
C PRO A 35 5.02 -9.70 15.23
N ILE A 36 4.45 -8.62 14.67
CA ILE A 36 4.96 -7.94 13.50
C ILE A 36 5.18 -6.45 13.75
N SER A 37 5.98 -5.82 12.91
CA SER A 37 5.98 -4.37 12.71
C SER A 37 5.74 -4.04 11.24
N VAL A 38 5.09 -2.90 10.98
CA VAL A 38 4.80 -2.43 9.62
C VAL A 38 5.47 -1.08 9.41
N THR A 39 6.32 -1.00 8.40
CA THR A 39 7.01 0.22 8.00
C THR A 39 6.26 0.87 6.86
N ASP A 40 6.03 2.17 6.97
CA ASP A 40 5.32 3.01 5.99
C ASP A 40 3.96 2.41 5.56
N PRO A 41 3.05 2.11 6.51
CA PRO A 41 1.72 1.60 6.17
C PRO A 41 0.90 2.68 5.47
N TRP A 42 0.41 2.41 4.25
CA TRP A 42 -0.41 3.34 3.51
C TRP A 42 -1.48 2.66 2.64
N ILE A 43 -2.55 3.39 2.35
CA ILE A 43 -3.65 2.98 1.47
C ILE A 43 -3.72 3.97 0.31
N LYS A 44 -3.96 3.47 -0.89
CA LYS A 44 -4.22 4.31 -2.05
C LYS A 44 -5.55 5.03 -1.88
N ALA A 45 -5.55 6.35 -2.02
CA ALA A 45 -6.76 7.17 -2.00
C ALA A 45 -7.75 6.74 -3.08
N VAL A 46 -9.04 6.75 -2.76
CA VAL A 46 -10.12 6.33 -3.66
C VAL A 46 -11.37 7.18 -3.42
N ASP A 47 -11.99 7.65 -4.50
CA ASP A 47 -13.25 8.38 -4.51
C ASP A 47 -14.33 7.47 -5.12
N ILE A 48 -15.14 6.83 -4.28
CA ILE A 48 -16.16 5.86 -4.72
C ILE A 48 -17.26 6.48 -5.58
N ASP A 49 -17.41 7.82 -5.54
CA ASP A 49 -18.39 8.55 -6.36
C ASP A 49 -17.88 8.79 -7.80
N LYS A 50 -16.57 8.58 -8.03
CA LYS A 50 -15.90 8.85 -9.31
C LYS A 50 -15.43 7.60 -10.09
N ASN A 51 -16.05 6.43 -9.92
CA ASN A 51 -15.79 5.19 -10.68
C ASN A 51 -14.69 4.25 -10.16
N ASP A 52 -14.31 4.32 -8.92
CA ASP A 52 -13.26 3.42 -8.41
C ASP A 52 -13.77 2.05 -7.92
N HIS A 53 -14.91 1.59 -8.41
CA HIS A 53 -15.51 0.29 -8.05
C HIS A 53 -15.58 -0.01 -6.54
N GLY A 54 -15.29 0.97 -5.69
CA GLY A 54 -15.25 0.82 -4.24
C GLY A 54 -14.16 -0.14 -3.74
N MET A 55 -13.00 -0.14 -4.41
CA MET A 55 -11.86 -1.00 -4.09
C MET A 55 -10.56 -0.21 -4.00
N THR A 56 -9.67 -0.61 -3.09
CA THR A 56 -8.33 -0.03 -2.97
C THR A 56 -7.36 -1.00 -2.31
N GLY A 57 -6.06 -0.79 -2.52
CA GLY A 57 -4.97 -1.56 -1.92
C GLY A 57 -4.34 -0.88 -0.72
N ALA A 58 -3.93 -1.69 0.27
CA ALA A 58 -3.09 -1.28 1.39
C ALA A 58 -1.70 -1.90 1.26
N PHE A 59 -0.67 -1.10 1.56
CA PHE A 59 0.73 -1.34 1.25
C PHE A 59 1.63 -1.00 2.44
N GLY A 60 2.89 -1.45 2.39
CA GLY A 60 3.90 -1.23 3.42
C GLY A 60 4.83 -2.41 3.52
N THR A 61 5.83 -2.36 4.37
CA THR A 61 6.75 -3.47 4.61
C THR A 61 6.45 -4.10 5.97
N ILE A 62 6.01 -5.35 5.97
CA ILE A 62 5.74 -6.13 7.19
C ILE A 62 7.01 -6.88 7.57
N LYS A 63 7.43 -6.76 8.83
CA LYS A 63 8.53 -7.53 9.41
C LYS A 63 8.00 -8.46 10.50
N ASN A 64 8.39 -9.72 10.45
CA ASN A 64 8.20 -10.67 11.53
C ASN A 64 9.26 -10.45 12.62
N ASN A 65 8.85 -10.07 13.83
CA ASN A 65 9.73 -9.78 14.95
C ASN A 65 9.95 -11.01 15.87
N THR A 66 9.47 -12.18 15.46
CA THR A 66 9.56 -13.42 16.24
C THR A 66 10.60 -14.39 15.71
N ASP A 67 10.90 -15.42 16.51
CA ASP A 67 11.83 -16.52 16.16
C ASP A 67 11.15 -17.67 15.41
N ALA A 68 9.86 -17.54 15.07
CA ALA A 68 9.07 -18.52 14.33
C ALA A 68 8.43 -17.90 13.09
N GLU A 69 8.00 -18.73 12.15
CA GLU A 69 7.20 -18.26 11.02
C GLU A 69 5.87 -17.67 11.51
N VAL A 70 5.50 -16.49 10.99
CA VAL A 70 4.19 -15.88 11.17
C VAL A 70 3.41 -16.05 9.88
N ASN A 71 2.17 -16.51 9.96
CA ASN A 71 1.26 -16.61 8.81
C ASN A 71 0.07 -15.67 9.02
N ILE A 72 -0.07 -14.67 8.16
CA ILE A 72 -1.22 -13.78 8.08
C ILE A 72 -2.25 -14.46 7.18
N ILE A 73 -3.41 -14.79 7.72
CA ILE A 73 -4.46 -15.53 7.00
C ILE A 73 -5.64 -14.67 6.58
N GLY A 74 -5.69 -13.42 7.02
CA GLY A 74 -6.77 -12.49 6.69
C GLY A 74 -6.57 -11.13 7.31
N ALA A 75 -7.47 -10.22 6.96
CA ALA A 75 -7.54 -8.89 7.55
C ALA A 75 -8.98 -8.38 7.55
N LYS A 76 -9.25 -7.35 8.38
CA LYS A 76 -10.55 -6.66 8.46
C LYS A 76 -10.37 -5.16 8.59
N ALA A 77 -11.30 -4.40 8.00
CA ALA A 77 -11.36 -2.95 8.15
C ALA A 77 -12.81 -2.49 8.20
N GLU A 78 -13.18 -1.62 9.14
CA GLU A 78 -14.58 -1.16 9.27
C GLU A 78 -15.09 -0.40 8.04
N VAL A 79 -14.18 0.20 7.27
CA VAL A 79 -14.50 0.98 6.07
C VAL A 79 -14.81 0.11 4.85
N ALA A 80 -14.54 -1.21 4.90
CA ALA A 80 -14.68 -2.15 3.80
C ALA A 80 -15.67 -3.27 4.15
N GLY A 81 -16.47 -3.69 3.19
CA GLY A 81 -17.36 -4.85 3.35
C GLY A 81 -16.60 -6.18 3.24
N MET A 82 -15.44 -6.18 2.58
CA MET A 82 -14.58 -7.34 2.39
C MET A 82 -13.12 -6.91 2.32
N VAL A 83 -12.23 -7.71 2.94
CA VAL A 83 -10.77 -7.50 2.88
C VAL A 83 -10.12 -8.84 2.59
N GLU A 84 -9.26 -8.87 1.58
CA GLU A 84 -8.56 -10.07 1.12
C GLU A 84 -7.04 -9.83 1.02
N LEU A 85 -6.27 -10.90 1.08
CA LEU A 85 -4.83 -10.89 0.85
C LEU A 85 -4.60 -11.26 -0.62
N HIS A 86 -4.02 -10.36 -1.39
CA HIS A 86 -3.86 -10.52 -2.83
C HIS A 86 -2.40 -10.62 -3.25
N GLU A 87 -2.19 -11.33 -4.34
CA GLU A 87 -0.97 -11.29 -5.15
C GLU A 87 -1.29 -10.80 -6.55
N THR A 88 -0.31 -10.22 -7.23
CA THR A 88 -0.42 -9.85 -8.65
C THR A 88 0.38 -10.85 -9.48
N ILE A 89 -0.31 -11.52 -10.40
CA ILE A 89 0.30 -12.42 -11.38
C ILE A 89 0.50 -11.66 -12.69
N VAL A 90 1.70 -11.79 -13.25
CA VAL A 90 2.00 -11.28 -14.59
C VAL A 90 1.92 -12.44 -15.58
N GLU A 91 0.97 -12.35 -16.50
CA GLU A 91 0.74 -13.36 -17.53
C GLU A 91 1.82 -13.30 -18.63
N ALA A 92 1.91 -14.37 -19.43
CA ALA A 92 2.91 -14.49 -20.49
C ALA A 92 2.77 -13.42 -21.61
N ASP A 93 1.59 -12.83 -21.73
CA ASP A 93 1.31 -11.73 -22.68
C ASP A 93 1.62 -10.34 -22.11
N GLY A 94 2.09 -10.27 -20.84
CA GLY A 94 2.41 -9.03 -20.13
C GLY A 94 1.22 -8.35 -19.45
N SER A 95 0.04 -8.95 -19.46
CA SER A 95 -1.10 -8.49 -18.65
C SER A 95 -0.86 -8.80 -17.18
N SER A 96 -1.44 -8.00 -16.29
CA SER A 96 -1.37 -8.21 -14.84
C SER A 96 -2.77 -8.45 -14.28
N MET A 97 -2.90 -9.46 -13.44
CA MET A 97 -4.13 -9.84 -12.77
C MET A 97 -3.89 -10.00 -11.27
N MET A 98 -4.80 -9.46 -10.45
CA MET A 98 -4.80 -9.64 -9.00
C MET A 98 -5.73 -10.79 -8.63
N GLN A 99 -5.28 -11.63 -7.71
CA GLN A 99 -6.09 -12.72 -7.15
C GLN A 99 -5.82 -12.88 -5.65
N GLU A 100 -6.77 -13.48 -4.95
CA GLU A 100 -6.57 -13.88 -3.56
C GLU A 100 -5.49 -14.94 -3.45
N ILE A 101 -4.56 -14.76 -2.49
CA ILE A 101 -3.51 -15.73 -2.22
C ILE A 101 -4.01 -16.85 -1.31
N GLU A 102 -3.97 -18.08 -1.79
CA GLU A 102 -4.34 -19.23 -0.99
C GLU A 102 -3.36 -19.49 0.15
N GLY A 103 -3.88 -19.61 1.37
CA GLY A 103 -3.09 -19.93 2.57
C GLY A 103 -2.39 -18.75 3.22
N GLY A 104 -2.62 -17.54 2.73
CA GLY A 104 -2.17 -16.30 3.35
C GLY A 104 -0.69 -15.97 3.12
N PHE A 105 -0.22 -14.93 3.82
CA PHE A 105 1.16 -14.46 3.74
C PHE A 105 2.03 -15.12 4.82
N LYS A 106 2.96 -15.97 4.42
CA LYS A 106 3.92 -16.63 5.28
C LYS A 106 5.21 -15.84 5.36
N ILE A 107 5.57 -15.38 6.55
CA ILE A 107 6.76 -14.57 6.80
C ILE A 107 7.70 -15.36 7.71
N PRO A 108 8.88 -15.81 7.23
CA PRO A 108 9.83 -16.55 8.06
C PRO A 108 10.26 -15.77 9.30
N ALA A 109 10.82 -16.47 10.31
CA ALA A 109 11.38 -15.85 11.50
C ALA A 109 12.36 -14.73 11.15
N GLY A 110 12.11 -13.51 11.68
CA GLY A 110 12.90 -12.31 11.42
C GLY A 110 12.84 -11.80 9.96
N GLY A 111 12.03 -12.45 9.09
CA GLY A 111 11.87 -12.09 7.68
C GLY A 111 10.99 -10.88 7.46
N THR A 112 10.94 -10.42 6.22
CA THR A 112 10.11 -9.29 5.77
C THR A 112 9.25 -9.70 4.57
N LEU A 113 8.08 -9.09 4.47
CA LEU A 113 7.18 -9.15 3.32
C LEU A 113 6.91 -7.72 2.86
N GLU A 114 7.20 -7.42 1.60
CA GLU A 114 6.87 -6.14 1.00
C GLU A 114 5.47 -6.22 0.37
N LEU A 115 4.57 -5.33 0.80
CA LEU A 115 3.28 -5.08 0.17
C LEU A 115 3.40 -3.82 -0.69
N LYS A 116 3.24 -3.96 -2.00
CA LYS A 116 3.39 -2.85 -2.96
C LYS A 116 2.46 -2.97 -4.16
N PRO A 117 2.15 -1.86 -4.83
CA PRO A 117 1.40 -1.90 -6.08
C PRO A 117 2.07 -2.81 -7.12
N GLY A 118 1.29 -3.69 -7.74
CA GLY A 118 1.79 -4.65 -8.72
C GLY A 118 2.43 -5.91 -8.13
N ASP A 119 2.27 -6.16 -6.85
CA ASP A 119 2.77 -7.33 -6.14
C ASP A 119 1.78 -7.72 -5.03
N ASN A 120 2.25 -8.34 -3.93
CA ASN A 120 1.42 -8.62 -2.77
C ASN A 120 0.81 -7.34 -2.17
N HIS A 121 -0.44 -7.40 -1.75
CA HIS A 121 -1.13 -6.30 -1.09
C HIS A 121 -2.34 -6.79 -0.29
N ILE A 122 -2.85 -5.94 0.60
CA ILE A 122 -4.14 -6.18 1.27
C ILE A 122 -5.19 -5.40 0.47
N MET A 123 -6.17 -6.10 -0.09
CA MET A 123 -7.22 -5.53 -0.91
C MET A 123 -8.46 -5.21 -0.05
N LEU A 124 -8.88 -3.94 -0.05
CA LEU A 124 -10.11 -3.49 0.58
C LEU A 124 -11.19 -3.35 -0.49
N MET A 125 -12.31 -4.04 -0.32
CA MET A 125 -13.40 -4.08 -1.29
C MET A 125 -14.74 -3.70 -0.66
N HIS A 126 -15.69 -3.30 -1.50
CA HIS A 126 -17.00 -2.83 -1.07
C HIS A 126 -16.88 -1.69 -0.04
N LEU A 127 -16.07 -0.70 -0.36
CA LEU A 127 -15.86 0.47 0.50
C LEU A 127 -17.18 1.18 0.75
N GLN A 128 -17.41 1.57 2.00
CA GLN A 128 -18.63 2.23 2.44
C GLN A 128 -18.56 3.76 2.32
N LYS A 129 -17.36 4.29 2.10
CA LYS A 129 -17.07 5.72 1.93
C LYS A 129 -15.81 5.91 1.11
N SER A 130 -15.66 7.08 0.50
CA SER A 130 -14.39 7.51 -0.09
C SER A 130 -13.29 7.60 0.96
N LEU A 131 -12.06 7.26 0.59
CA LEU A 131 -10.85 7.41 1.39
C LEU A 131 -10.00 8.51 0.79
N MET A 132 -9.89 9.63 1.49
CA MET A 132 -9.20 10.81 1.01
C MET A 132 -7.77 10.90 1.56
N PRO A 133 -6.83 11.52 0.83
CA PRO A 133 -5.46 11.70 1.33
C PRO A 133 -5.44 12.37 2.70
N GLY A 134 -4.69 11.79 3.65
CA GLY A 134 -4.61 12.20 5.04
C GLY A 134 -5.64 11.54 5.97
N ASP A 135 -6.58 10.74 5.44
CA ASP A 135 -7.40 9.88 6.30
C ASP A 135 -6.55 8.79 6.92
N GLU A 136 -6.99 8.29 8.07
CA GLU A 136 -6.41 7.12 8.73
C GLU A 136 -7.42 5.98 8.73
N VAL A 137 -6.94 4.77 8.39
CA VAL A 137 -7.74 3.55 8.38
C VAL A 137 -7.06 2.50 9.24
N LYS A 138 -7.79 1.99 10.23
CA LYS A 138 -7.35 0.85 11.01
C LYS A 138 -7.68 -0.44 10.30
N ILE A 139 -6.66 -1.28 10.09
CA ILE A 139 -6.79 -2.65 9.58
C ILE A 139 -6.40 -3.61 10.71
N THR A 140 -7.29 -4.53 11.04
CA THR A 140 -7.02 -5.64 11.96
C THR A 140 -6.49 -6.82 11.15
N ILE A 141 -5.24 -7.19 11.37
CA ILE A 141 -4.58 -8.33 10.73
C ILE A 141 -4.87 -9.58 11.56
N GLU A 142 -5.20 -10.69 10.90
CA GLU A 142 -5.54 -11.98 11.51
C GLU A 142 -4.43 -12.99 11.24
N PHE A 143 -3.93 -13.64 12.29
CA PHE A 143 -2.88 -14.66 12.21
C PHE A 143 -3.42 -16.09 12.32
N ALA A 144 -2.67 -17.04 11.76
CA ALA A 144 -3.06 -18.46 11.76
C ALA A 144 -3.16 -19.08 13.17
N ASP A 145 -2.53 -18.49 14.17
CA ASP A 145 -2.65 -18.90 15.58
C ASP A 145 -3.92 -18.37 16.26
N GLY A 146 -4.75 -17.62 15.54
CA GLY A 146 -5.99 -17.02 16.02
C GLY A 146 -5.79 -15.68 16.74
N THR A 147 -4.58 -15.16 16.85
CA THR A 147 -4.33 -13.82 17.36
C THR A 147 -4.57 -12.76 16.29
N THR A 148 -4.71 -11.50 16.70
CA THR A 148 -4.90 -10.37 15.81
C THR A 148 -4.02 -9.20 16.22
N ALA A 149 -3.74 -8.31 15.26
CA ALA A 149 -3.02 -7.06 15.50
C ALA A 149 -3.63 -5.92 14.71
N ASP A 150 -3.80 -4.76 15.35
CA ASP A 150 -4.30 -3.55 14.71
C ASP A 150 -3.12 -2.73 14.17
N VAL A 151 -3.22 -2.32 12.90
CA VAL A 151 -2.29 -1.42 12.24
C VAL A 151 -3.06 -0.24 11.68
N THR A 152 -2.59 0.98 11.92
CA THR A 152 -3.14 2.19 11.31
C THR A 152 -2.39 2.51 10.03
N PHE A 153 -3.13 2.71 8.94
CA PHE A 153 -2.63 3.04 7.61
C PHE A 153 -3.05 4.47 7.26
N GLU A 154 -2.11 5.26 6.77
CA GLU A 154 -2.40 6.59 6.22
C GLU A 154 -2.87 6.48 4.77
N VAL A 155 -3.91 7.22 4.39
CA VAL A 155 -4.37 7.30 2.99
C VAL A 155 -3.52 8.30 2.22
N LYS A 156 -2.92 7.85 1.09
CA LYS A 156 -2.04 8.67 0.23
C LYS A 156 -2.51 8.67 -1.22
N GLU A 157 -2.26 9.76 -1.93
CA GLU A 157 -2.46 9.79 -3.38
C GLU A 157 -1.45 8.89 -4.09
N TYR A 158 -1.93 8.12 -5.06
CA TYR A 158 -1.09 7.29 -5.90
C TYR A 158 -1.70 7.17 -7.30
N THR A 159 -0.95 7.55 -8.32
CA THR A 159 -1.41 7.59 -9.72
C THR A 159 -1.04 6.35 -10.54
N GLY A 160 -0.36 5.36 -9.92
CA GLY A 160 -0.01 4.08 -10.53
C GLY A 160 -1.07 3.00 -10.25
N GLY A 161 -0.79 1.76 -10.71
CA GLY A 161 -1.64 0.58 -10.51
C GLY A 161 -2.83 0.59 -11.49
N LYS A 162 -2.69 -0.16 -12.57
CA LYS A 162 -3.75 -0.37 -13.59
C LYS A 162 -4.08 -1.86 -13.72
N GLU A 163 -3.87 -2.61 -12.64
CA GLU A 163 -4.15 -4.03 -12.60
C GLU A 163 -5.67 -4.27 -12.63
N THR A 164 -6.07 -5.36 -13.27
CA THR A 164 -7.48 -5.79 -13.33
C THR A 164 -7.75 -6.82 -12.24
N TYR A 165 -8.80 -6.63 -11.47
CA TYR A 165 -9.27 -7.60 -10.48
C TYR A 165 -10.10 -8.70 -11.15
N ALA A 166 -9.77 -9.98 -10.87
CA ALA A 166 -10.53 -11.14 -11.30
C ALA A 166 -11.06 -11.90 -10.07
N PRO A 167 -12.34 -11.74 -9.72
CA PRO A 167 -12.91 -12.26 -8.47
C PRO A 167 -13.07 -13.78 -8.38
N ASP A 168 -12.84 -14.52 -9.47
CA ASP A 168 -13.10 -15.96 -9.54
C ASP A 168 -12.03 -16.76 -10.29
N GLY A 169 -10.82 -16.19 -10.51
CA GLY A 169 -9.80 -16.82 -11.33
C GLY A 169 -10.21 -16.99 -12.80
N SER A 170 -11.34 -16.45 -13.18
CA SER A 170 -11.83 -16.45 -14.55
C SER A 170 -11.07 -15.41 -15.35
N MET A 171 -10.37 -15.85 -16.39
CA MET A 171 -9.72 -15.01 -17.38
C MET A 171 -10.72 -14.06 -18.01
N GLY A 172 -10.84 -12.88 -17.43
CA GLY A 172 -11.66 -11.79 -17.97
C GLY A 172 -11.04 -11.24 -19.24
N ASN A 173 -11.23 -11.94 -20.35
CA ASN A 173 -10.98 -11.39 -21.67
C ASN A 173 -12.02 -10.30 -21.91
N ASN A 174 -11.70 -9.05 -21.60
CA ASN A 174 -12.51 -7.90 -21.96
C ASN A 174 -11.90 -7.20 -23.19
N PRO A 175 -12.30 -7.60 -24.44
CA PRO A 175 -11.94 -6.86 -25.62
C PRO A 175 -12.85 -5.64 -25.72
N HIS A 176 -12.53 -4.53 -25.06
CA HIS A 176 -13.05 -3.24 -25.47
C HIS A 176 -12.39 -2.83 -26.80
N GLY A 177 -12.77 -3.56 -27.85
CA GLY A 177 -12.66 -3.12 -29.21
C GLY A 177 -13.68 -1.99 -29.42
N GLY A 178 -13.19 -0.81 -29.80
CA GLY A 178 -14.01 0.32 -30.16
C GLY A 178 -15.06 -0.04 -31.20
N MET A 179 -16.31 0.25 -30.92
CA MET A 179 -17.35 0.35 -31.95
C MET A 179 -17.34 1.77 -32.48
N ASP A 180 -16.56 1.98 -33.55
CA ASP A 180 -16.78 3.06 -34.50
C ASP A 180 -18.16 2.88 -35.15
N HIS A 181 -19.13 3.68 -34.72
CA HIS A 181 -20.36 3.91 -35.43
C HIS A 181 -20.18 5.04 -36.44
N SER A 182 -19.58 4.72 -37.60
CA SER A 182 -19.68 5.52 -38.82
C SER A 182 -20.40 4.69 -39.86
N GLY A 183 -21.69 4.80 -39.92
CA GLY A 183 -22.53 4.21 -40.96
C GLY A 183 -23.70 5.16 -41.27
N HIS A 184 -23.41 6.23 -41.96
CA HIS A 184 -24.43 7.05 -42.64
C HIS A 184 -24.85 6.27 -43.88
N GLY A 185 -26.02 5.64 -43.80
CA GLY A 185 -26.75 5.08 -44.95
C GLY A 185 -27.66 6.15 -45.52
N ASP A 186 -27.27 6.66 -46.65
CA ASP A 186 -28.05 7.48 -47.57
C ASP A 186 -29.26 6.67 -48.09
N HIS A 187 -30.49 7.15 -47.86
CA HIS A 187 -31.69 6.68 -48.53
C HIS A 187 -32.06 7.68 -49.61
N GLY A 188 -31.64 7.38 -50.83
CA GLY A 188 -32.17 8.02 -52.02
C GLY A 188 -33.63 7.60 -52.22
N ASP A 189 -34.47 8.62 -52.37
CA ASP A 189 -35.80 8.55 -52.92
C ASP A 189 -35.70 8.16 -54.40
N ASP A 190 -36.52 7.19 -54.78
CA ASP A 190 -36.94 7.13 -56.18
C ASP A 190 -38.43 6.81 -56.27
N ALA A 191 -39.10 7.72 -56.91
CA ALA A 191 -40.52 7.68 -57.23
C ALA A 191 -40.75 6.90 -58.54
N GLY A 192 -41.83 6.13 -58.60
CA GLY A 192 -42.36 5.49 -59.75
C GLY A 192 -43.77 4.99 -59.52
#